data_66194498b04d08183c7a6156292705eb
#
_entry.id   66194498b04d08183c7a6156292705eb
#
_cell.length_a   1.000
_cell.length_b   1.000
_cell.length_c   1.000
_cell.angle_alpha   90.00
_cell.angle_beta   90.00
_cell.angle_gamma   90.00
#
_symmetry.space_group_name_H-M   'P 1'
#
loop_
_entity.id
_entity.type
_entity.pdbx_description
1 polymer ?
#
loop_
_entity_poly.entity_id
_entity_poly.type
_entity_poly.pdbx_seq_one_letter_code
_entity_poly.pdbx_strand_id
1 'polypeptide(L)'
;ILVDSLYLLSIIIIVYFCLTQNTLALFILAPLLILSKETIIPFLLLPFFVKQINRKIFGVSFGISLANFFWVRDTVSSWSLNKLEANDPIFDVFINHLKSSFENIIQTYFSMGGLHGLFSTFSVFWIIAAFGAWLYFKKLISFYRLPYFLFFIIPITFCFTVLSSNVGRMLLSSFPIVIPFILIGIEYLFSEKNTRQYSLNNIQTIDNEE
;
A
#
# COMPACT_ATOMS: atom_id res chain seq x y z
N ILE A 1 -12.13 8.12 11.30
CA ILE A 1 -12.67 7.12 10.33
C ILE A 1 -12.72 7.75 8.93
N LEU A 2 -13.34 8.93 8.73
CA LEU A 2 -13.51 9.55 7.41
C LEU A 2 -12.17 9.82 6.70
N VAL A 3 -11.19 10.35 7.40
CA VAL A 3 -9.86 10.68 6.86
C VAL A 3 -9.13 9.43 6.35
N ASP A 4 -9.23 8.31 7.06
CA ASP A 4 -8.56 7.07 6.65
C ASP A 4 -9.24 6.46 5.42
N SER A 5 -10.58 6.54 5.31
CA SER A 5 -11.31 6.09 4.13
C SER A 5 -10.95 6.92 2.89
N LEU A 6 -10.83 8.24 3.04
CA LEU A 6 -10.44 9.13 1.95
C LEU A 6 -8.99 8.87 1.51
N TYR A 7 -8.10 8.60 2.46
CA TYR A 7 -6.73 8.22 2.20
C TYR A 7 -6.62 6.92 1.40
N LEU A 8 -7.34 5.86 1.81
CA LEU A 8 -7.37 4.59 1.09
C LEU A 8 -7.95 4.75 -0.31
N LEU A 9 -9.02 5.51 -0.46
CA LEU A 9 -9.59 5.85 -1.77
C LEU A 9 -8.57 6.54 -2.66
N SER A 10 -7.79 7.47 -2.11
CA SER A 10 -6.73 8.18 -2.83
C SER A 10 -5.66 7.22 -3.34
N ILE A 11 -5.25 6.23 -2.55
CA ILE A 11 -4.31 5.18 -2.98
C ILE A 11 -4.91 4.37 -4.14
N ILE A 12 -6.19 3.95 -4.03
CA ILE A 12 -6.89 3.22 -5.10
C ILE A 12 -6.88 4.02 -6.40
N ILE A 13 -7.22 5.30 -6.33
CA ILE A 13 -7.26 6.20 -7.48
C ILE A 13 -5.88 6.31 -8.14
N ILE A 14 -4.81 6.52 -7.36
CA ILE A 14 -3.44 6.61 -7.87
C ILE A 14 -3.06 5.30 -8.57
N VAL A 15 -3.26 4.15 -7.90
CA VAL A 15 -2.93 2.84 -8.46
C VAL A 15 -3.74 2.55 -9.71
N TYR A 16 -5.04 2.85 -9.72
CA TYR A 16 -5.91 2.67 -10.88
C TYR A 16 -5.42 3.46 -12.10
N PHE A 17 -5.09 4.75 -11.93
CA PHE A 17 -4.59 5.56 -13.03
C PHE A 17 -3.15 5.22 -13.43
N CYS A 18 -2.35 4.65 -12.54
CA CYS A 18 -1.07 4.05 -12.90
C CYS A 18 -1.28 2.80 -13.78
N LEU A 19 -2.25 1.94 -13.45
CA LEU A 19 -2.58 0.74 -14.23
C LEU A 19 -3.15 1.08 -15.60
N THR A 20 -4.05 2.06 -15.67
CA THR A 20 -4.67 2.54 -16.92
C THR A 20 -3.78 3.52 -17.68
N GLN A 21 -2.61 3.89 -17.12
CA GLN A 21 -1.61 4.77 -17.71
C GLN A 21 -2.17 6.17 -18.09
N ASN A 22 -3.18 6.62 -17.37
CA ASN A 22 -3.88 7.87 -17.68
C ASN A 22 -3.16 9.07 -17.02
N THR A 23 -2.20 9.65 -17.75
CA THR A 23 -1.42 10.82 -17.31
C THR A 23 -2.30 12.05 -17.04
N LEU A 24 -3.34 12.27 -17.84
CA LEU A 24 -4.20 13.45 -17.69
C LEU A 24 -5.02 13.39 -16.38
N ALA A 25 -5.59 12.22 -16.09
CA ALA A 25 -6.34 12.04 -14.85
C ALA A 25 -5.43 12.22 -13.62
N LEU A 26 -4.22 11.66 -13.65
CA LEU A 26 -3.24 11.87 -12.59
C LEU A 26 -2.84 13.34 -12.45
N PHE A 27 -2.67 14.05 -13.58
CA PHE A 27 -2.34 15.48 -13.58
C PHE A 27 -3.41 16.29 -12.85
N ILE A 28 -4.68 16.04 -13.12
CA ILE A 28 -5.80 16.79 -12.52
C ILE A 28 -6.03 16.41 -11.07
N LEU A 29 -5.94 15.11 -10.74
CA LEU A 29 -6.34 14.61 -9.43
C LEU A 29 -5.24 14.66 -8.37
N ALA A 30 -3.96 14.54 -8.74
CA ALA A 30 -2.87 14.53 -7.75
C ALA A 30 -2.90 15.76 -6.79
N PRO A 31 -3.16 17.00 -7.26
CA PRO A 31 -3.28 18.16 -6.39
C PRO A 31 -4.45 18.10 -5.39
N LEU A 32 -5.47 17.31 -5.69
CA LEU A 32 -6.61 17.09 -4.79
C LEU A 32 -6.36 15.92 -3.83
N LEU A 33 -5.77 14.85 -4.34
CA LEU A 33 -5.50 13.63 -3.55
C LEU A 33 -4.54 13.89 -2.40
N ILE A 34 -3.58 14.82 -2.56
CA ILE A 34 -2.63 15.18 -1.50
C ILE A 34 -3.31 15.78 -0.27
N LEU A 35 -4.50 16.37 -0.44
CA LEU A 35 -5.27 16.95 0.65
C LEU A 35 -5.93 15.90 1.54
N SER A 36 -5.98 14.64 1.12
CA SER A 36 -6.58 13.56 1.91
C SER A 36 -5.75 13.25 3.17
N LYS A 37 -4.44 13.19 3.04
CA LYS A 37 -3.51 12.96 4.15
C LYS A 37 -2.07 13.14 3.68
N GLU A 38 -1.19 13.63 4.57
CA GLU A 38 0.24 13.80 4.27
C GLU A 38 0.94 12.50 3.83
N THR A 39 0.49 11.37 4.36
CA THR A 39 1.02 10.05 4.03
C THR A 39 0.74 9.61 2.59
N ILE A 40 -0.04 10.37 1.81
CA ILE A 40 -0.26 10.10 0.38
C ILE A 40 0.94 10.51 -0.49
N ILE A 41 1.79 11.43 0.00
CA ILE A 41 2.92 11.98 -0.78
C ILE A 41 3.82 10.89 -1.38
N PRO A 42 4.30 9.88 -0.65
CA PRO A 42 5.11 8.82 -1.23
C PRO A 42 4.36 7.96 -2.27
N PHE A 43 3.03 7.82 -2.15
CA PHE A 43 2.24 7.12 -3.17
C PHE A 43 2.14 7.93 -4.47
N LEU A 44 2.17 9.26 -4.39
CA LEU A 44 2.27 10.12 -5.56
C LEU A 44 3.63 10.00 -6.30
N LEU A 45 4.60 9.28 -5.77
CA LEU A 45 5.82 8.93 -6.51
C LEU A 45 5.62 7.72 -7.43
N LEU A 46 4.61 6.87 -7.19
CA LEU A 46 4.38 5.66 -8.00
C LEU A 46 4.26 5.93 -9.51
N PRO A 47 3.58 6.99 -9.99
CA PRO A 47 3.49 7.29 -11.43
C PRO A 47 4.85 7.49 -12.11
N PHE A 48 5.89 7.93 -11.39
CA PHE A 48 7.23 8.08 -11.98
C PHE A 48 7.88 6.76 -12.37
N PHE A 49 7.43 5.64 -11.78
CA PHE A 49 7.91 4.30 -12.08
C PHE A 49 7.11 3.62 -13.21
N VAL A 50 6.05 4.25 -13.71
CA VAL A 50 5.24 3.75 -14.83
C VAL A 50 5.81 4.34 -16.14
N LYS A 51 6.31 3.48 -17.03
CA LYS A 51 7.00 3.92 -18.26
C LYS A 51 6.14 4.76 -19.20
N GLN A 52 4.86 4.47 -19.27
CA GLN A 52 3.91 5.10 -20.20
C GLN A 52 3.37 6.44 -19.69
N ILE A 53 3.56 6.76 -18.42
CA ILE A 53 3.16 8.06 -17.88
C ILE A 53 4.20 9.11 -18.26
N ASN A 54 3.72 10.24 -18.78
CA ASN A 54 4.58 11.36 -19.12
C ASN A 54 5.12 12.02 -17.84
N ARG A 55 6.38 11.69 -17.51
CA ARG A 55 7.04 12.14 -16.28
C ARG A 55 7.16 13.66 -16.17
N LYS A 56 7.28 14.38 -17.29
CA LYS A 56 7.38 15.85 -17.28
C LYS A 56 6.04 16.47 -16.88
N ILE A 57 4.95 16.03 -17.51
CA ILE A 57 3.60 16.51 -17.21
C ILE A 57 3.25 16.15 -15.76
N PHE A 58 3.49 14.90 -15.36
CA PHE A 58 3.19 14.47 -13.99
C PHE A 58 4.10 15.19 -12.96
N GLY A 59 5.35 15.47 -13.28
CA GLY A 59 6.26 16.23 -12.42
C GLY A 59 5.75 17.64 -12.10
N VAL A 60 5.14 18.31 -13.07
CA VAL A 60 4.47 19.62 -12.85
C VAL A 60 3.30 19.44 -11.89
N SER A 61 2.44 18.43 -12.10
CA SER A 61 1.33 18.14 -11.21
C SER A 61 1.78 17.81 -9.79
N PHE A 62 2.84 17.03 -9.65
CA PHE A 62 3.43 16.71 -8.36
C PHE A 62 3.96 17.95 -7.64
N GLY A 63 4.62 18.86 -8.38
CA GLY A 63 5.06 20.16 -7.83
C GLY A 63 3.89 21.00 -7.34
N ILE A 64 2.81 21.11 -8.13
CA ILE A 64 1.57 21.79 -7.71
C ILE A 64 0.97 21.13 -6.48
N SER A 65 0.96 19.80 -6.43
CA SER A 65 0.47 19.05 -5.28
C SER A 65 1.23 19.38 -4.00
N LEU A 66 2.57 19.40 -4.06
CA LEU A 66 3.40 19.78 -2.91
C LEU A 66 3.15 21.24 -2.49
N ALA A 67 3.05 22.16 -3.45
CA ALA A 67 2.73 23.56 -3.15
C ALA A 67 1.38 23.69 -2.44
N ASN A 68 0.33 22.98 -2.93
CA ASN A 68 -0.97 22.95 -2.28
C ASN A 68 -0.90 22.37 -0.86
N PHE A 69 -0.13 21.29 -0.68
CA PHE A 69 0.05 20.69 0.64
C PHE A 69 0.67 21.67 1.64
N PHE A 70 1.77 22.32 1.27
CA PHE A 70 2.43 23.28 2.14
C PHE A 70 1.55 24.50 2.41
N TRP A 71 0.85 25.01 1.41
CA TRP A 71 -0.07 26.14 1.56
C TRP A 71 -1.22 25.82 2.52
N VAL A 72 -1.88 24.68 2.36
CA VAL A 72 -2.97 24.26 3.26
C VAL A 72 -2.45 24.04 4.68
N ARG A 73 -1.29 23.37 4.81
CA ARG A 73 -0.69 23.13 6.12
C ARG A 73 -0.31 24.42 6.85
N ASP A 74 0.26 25.39 6.17
CA ASP A 74 0.59 26.70 6.73
C ASP A 74 -0.67 27.44 7.15
N THR A 75 -1.71 27.45 6.31
CA THR A 75 -3.00 28.08 6.62
C THR A 75 -3.66 27.43 7.83
N VAL A 76 -3.70 26.09 7.91
CA VAL A 76 -4.32 25.36 9.03
C VAL A 76 -3.50 25.54 10.32
N SER A 77 -2.17 25.49 10.25
CA SER A 77 -1.31 25.69 11.41
C SER A 77 -1.43 27.11 11.99
N SER A 78 -1.64 28.10 11.14
CA SER A 78 -1.89 29.49 11.59
C SER A 78 -3.20 29.65 12.35
N TRP A 79 -4.19 28.78 12.11
CA TRP A 79 -5.47 28.75 12.81
C TRP A 79 -5.44 27.94 14.12
N SER A 80 -4.47 27.04 14.26
CA SER A 80 -4.33 26.29 15.51
C SER A 80 -3.73 27.21 16.59
N LEU A 81 -4.48 27.45 17.65
CA LEU A 81 -4.09 28.31 18.79
C LEU A 81 -2.91 27.75 19.62
N ASN A 82 -2.40 26.58 19.30
CA ASN A 82 -1.26 25.94 19.96
C ASN A 82 0.07 26.43 19.37
N LYS A 83 0.34 27.75 19.52
CA LYS A 83 1.67 28.33 19.22
C LYS A 83 2.75 27.96 20.26
N LEU A 84 2.48 27.06 21.19
CA LEU A 84 3.41 26.75 22.29
C LEU A 84 4.59 25.87 21.89
N GLU A 85 4.54 25.22 20.71
CA GLU A 85 5.66 24.39 20.21
C GLU A 85 6.40 25.03 19.01
N ALA A 86 6.08 26.28 18.67
CA ALA A 86 6.59 26.95 17.47
C ALA A 86 8.07 27.39 17.54
N ASN A 87 8.76 27.20 18.67
CA ASN A 87 10.13 27.66 18.86
C ASN A 87 11.19 26.58 18.68
N ASP A 88 10.79 25.30 18.56
CA ASP A 88 11.78 24.25 18.29
C ASP A 88 12.09 24.21 16.80
N PRO A 89 13.38 24.18 16.43
CA PRO A 89 13.77 24.06 15.04
C PRO A 89 13.15 22.77 14.47
N ILE A 90 12.46 22.87 13.34
CA ILE A 90 11.76 21.76 12.66
C ILE A 90 12.65 20.52 12.53
N PHE A 91 13.95 20.73 12.36
CA PHE A 91 14.94 19.66 12.25
C PHE A 91 15.08 18.87 13.56
N ASP A 92 15.09 19.53 14.72
CA ASP A 92 15.22 18.85 16.02
C ASP A 92 13.96 18.06 16.36
N VAL A 93 12.78 18.61 16.04
CA VAL A 93 11.50 17.89 16.15
C VAL A 93 11.52 16.64 15.27
N PHE A 94 11.99 16.74 14.05
CA PHE A 94 12.09 15.61 13.13
C PHE A 94 13.09 14.54 13.62
N ILE A 95 14.27 14.94 14.09
CA ILE A 95 15.29 14.00 14.62
C ILE A 95 14.78 13.31 15.88
N ASN A 96 14.15 14.04 16.81
CA ASN A 96 13.57 13.48 18.01
C ASN A 96 12.43 12.50 17.68
N HIS A 97 11.61 12.82 16.69
CA HIS A 97 10.57 11.92 16.20
C HIS A 97 11.16 10.65 15.57
N LEU A 98 12.20 10.77 14.75
CA LEU A 98 12.91 9.62 14.19
C LEU A 98 13.52 8.76 15.31
N LYS A 99 14.17 9.36 16.28
CA LYS A 99 14.79 8.62 17.40
C LYS A 99 13.73 7.86 18.19
N SER A 100 12.63 8.52 18.57
CA SER A 100 11.52 7.86 19.27
C SER A 100 10.87 6.77 18.43
N SER A 101 10.79 6.95 17.11
CA SER A 101 10.26 5.94 16.17
C SER A 101 11.17 4.71 16.13
N PHE A 102 12.50 4.88 16.11
CA PHE A 102 13.43 3.77 16.17
C PHE A 102 13.36 3.00 17.50
N GLU A 103 13.24 3.68 18.61
CA GLU A 103 13.02 3.05 19.93
C GLU A 103 11.68 2.29 19.96
N ASN A 104 10.66 2.84 19.33
CA ASN A 104 9.35 2.22 19.21
C ASN A 104 9.32 1.01 18.26
N ILE A 105 10.24 0.90 17.26
CA ILE A 105 10.31 -0.25 16.36
C ILE A 105 10.40 -1.55 17.15
N ILE A 106 11.33 -1.65 18.08
CA ILE A 106 11.56 -2.86 18.86
C ILE A 106 10.31 -3.18 19.68
N GLN A 107 9.76 -2.18 20.37
CA GLN A 107 8.54 -2.37 21.17
C GLN A 107 7.31 -2.68 20.31
N THR A 108 7.20 -2.08 19.13
CA THR A 108 6.03 -2.22 18.26
C THR A 108 6.04 -3.55 17.50
N TYR A 109 7.19 -3.97 16.98
CA TYR A 109 7.26 -5.20 16.16
C TYR A 109 7.52 -6.46 16.99
N PHE A 110 8.21 -6.33 18.13
CA PHE A 110 8.57 -7.46 18.98
C PHE A 110 7.75 -7.56 20.29
N SER A 111 6.74 -6.70 20.47
CA SER A 111 5.77 -6.82 21.53
C SER A 111 4.56 -7.65 21.10
N MET A 112 3.88 -8.29 22.05
CA MET A 112 2.61 -9.00 21.77
C MET A 112 1.55 -8.06 21.18
N GLY A 113 1.47 -6.81 21.62
CA GLY A 113 0.55 -5.81 21.09
C GLY A 113 0.87 -5.42 19.64
N GLY A 114 2.15 -5.27 19.30
CA GLY A 114 2.60 -5.00 17.94
C GLY A 114 2.32 -6.16 16.98
N LEU A 115 2.65 -7.38 17.38
CA LEU A 115 2.34 -8.59 16.62
C LEU A 115 0.83 -8.75 16.40
N HIS A 116 0.02 -8.47 17.43
CA HIS A 116 -1.44 -8.46 17.29
C HIS A 116 -1.90 -7.40 16.28
N GLY A 117 -1.35 -6.19 16.31
CA GLY A 117 -1.64 -5.13 15.34
C GLY A 117 -1.27 -5.50 13.90
N LEU A 118 -0.10 -6.14 13.71
CA LEU A 118 0.35 -6.67 12.43
C LEU A 118 -0.63 -7.74 11.91
N PHE A 119 -0.97 -8.71 12.76
CA PHE A 119 -1.84 -9.81 12.38
C PHE A 119 -3.28 -9.36 12.15
N SER A 120 -3.83 -8.46 12.96
CA SER A 120 -5.23 -8.03 12.89
C SER A 120 -5.58 -7.28 11.59
N THR A 121 -4.59 -6.68 10.90
CA THR A 121 -4.84 -5.90 9.67
C THR A 121 -5.42 -6.75 8.54
N PHE A 122 -4.84 -7.90 8.27
CA PHE A 122 -5.30 -8.83 7.24
C PHE A 122 -5.60 -10.23 7.79
N SER A 123 -5.39 -10.45 9.09
CA SER A 123 -5.70 -11.70 9.78
C SER A 123 -5.12 -12.94 9.06
N VAL A 124 -5.94 -13.97 8.86
CA VAL A 124 -5.56 -15.19 8.14
C VAL A 124 -5.12 -14.95 6.69
N PHE A 125 -5.55 -13.86 6.09
CA PHE A 125 -5.18 -13.51 4.72
C PHE A 125 -3.68 -13.25 4.53
N TRP A 126 -2.94 -12.94 5.61
CA TRP A 126 -1.47 -12.87 5.55
C TRP A 126 -0.85 -14.19 5.11
N ILE A 127 -1.38 -15.31 5.58
CA ILE A 127 -0.87 -16.65 5.24
C ILE A 127 -1.13 -16.91 3.74
N ILE A 128 -2.33 -16.59 3.27
CA ILE A 128 -2.70 -16.76 1.86
C ILE A 128 -1.88 -15.82 0.97
N ALA A 129 -1.66 -14.56 1.40
CA ALA A 129 -0.82 -13.61 0.69
C ALA A 129 0.64 -14.07 0.61
N ALA A 130 1.21 -14.59 1.69
CA ALA A 130 2.57 -15.13 1.72
C ALA A 130 2.71 -16.33 0.78
N PHE A 131 1.72 -17.23 0.80
CA PHE A 131 1.66 -18.35 -0.13
C PHE A 131 1.55 -17.89 -1.58
N GLY A 132 0.65 -16.96 -1.89
CA GLY A 132 0.52 -16.39 -3.24
C GLY A 132 1.78 -15.66 -3.72
N ALA A 133 2.45 -14.92 -2.82
CA ALA A 133 3.73 -14.29 -3.12
C ALA A 133 4.81 -15.35 -3.43
N TRP A 134 4.88 -16.41 -2.63
CA TRP A 134 5.80 -17.53 -2.87
C TRP A 134 5.56 -18.17 -4.26
N LEU A 135 4.29 -18.45 -4.61
CA LEU A 135 3.92 -18.97 -5.94
C LEU A 135 4.34 -18.04 -7.06
N TYR A 136 4.11 -16.73 -6.89
CA TYR A 136 4.47 -15.72 -7.86
C TYR A 136 5.98 -15.66 -8.10
N PHE A 137 6.78 -15.58 -7.04
CA PHE A 137 8.23 -15.51 -7.15
C PHE A 137 8.88 -16.81 -7.64
N LYS A 138 8.29 -17.95 -7.35
CA LYS A 138 8.71 -19.26 -7.91
C LYS A 138 8.29 -19.46 -9.36
N LYS A 139 7.56 -18.49 -9.97
CA LYS A 139 7.02 -18.57 -11.33
C LYS A 139 6.15 -19.81 -11.57
N LEU A 140 5.53 -20.34 -10.54
CA LEU A 140 4.61 -21.48 -10.63
C LEU A 140 3.29 -21.10 -11.31
N ILE A 141 2.99 -19.80 -11.37
CA ILE A 141 1.85 -19.23 -12.06
C ILE A 141 2.35 -18.21 -13.08
N SER A 142 2.19 -18.51 -14.36
CA SER A 142 2.63 -17.66 -15.46
C SER A 142 1.63 -16.57 -15.85
N PHE A 143 0.38 -16.68 -15.40
CA PHE A 143 -0.72 -15.81 -15.83
C PHE A 143 -0.67 -14.41 -15.24
N TYR A 144 -0.10 -14.22 -14.05
CA TYR A 144 -0.10 -12.92 -13.37
C TYR A 144 1.24 -12.21 -13.50
N ARG A 145 1.23 -11.10 -14.22
CA ARG A 145 2.37 -10.15 -14.24
C ARG A 145 1.99 -8.92 -13.46
N LEU A 146 2.34 -8.88 -12.19
CA LEU A 146 2.15 -7.67 -11.39
C LEU A 146 3.07 -6.56 -11.90
N PRO A 147 2.54 -5.34 -12.11
CA PRO A 147 3.35 -4.18 -12.51
C PRO A 147 4.42 -3.86 -11.48
N TYR A 148 5.63 -3.58 -11.93
CA TYR A 148 6.78 -3.31 -11.05
C TYR A 148 6.55 -2.19 -10.05
N PHE A 149 5.78 -1.16 -10.42
CA PHE A 149 5.53 -0.04 -9.52
C PHE A 149 4.77 -0.43 -8.25
N LEU A 150 3.99 -1.52 -8.26
CA LEU A 150 3.30 -2.01 -7.06
C LEU A 150 4.28 -2.46 -5.97
N PHE A 151 5.45 -2.98 -6.36
CA PHE A 151 6.45 -3.41 -5.39
C PHE A 151 7.06 -2.25 -4.59
N PHE A 152 6.99 -1.01 -5.10
CA PHE A 152 7.40 0.18 -4.34
C PHE A 152 6.47 0.50 -3.17
N ILE A 153 5.25 -0.05 -3.16
CA ILE A 153 4.33 0.09 -2.03
C ILE A 153 4.89 -0.58 -0.78
N ILE A 154 5.65 -1.67 -0.92
CA ILE A 154 6.23 -2.40 0.21
C ILE A 154 7.17 -1.51 1.04
N PRO A 155 8.25 -0.93 0.47
CA PRO A 155 9.13 -0.05 1.23
C PRO A 155 8.42 1.22 1.72
N ILE A 156 7.49 1.79 0.96
CA ILE A 156 6.70 2.94 1.40
C ILE A 156 5.90 2.58 2.66
N THR A 157 5.17 1.48 2.63
CA THR A 157 4.38 1.01 3.79
C THR A 157 5.29 0.70 4.97
N PHE A 158 6.43 0.04 4.73
CA PHE A 158 7.39 -0.25 5.79
C PHE A 158 7.89 1.03 6.47
N CYS A 159 8.30 2.04 5.69
CA CYS A 159 8.70 3.34 6.25
C CYS A 159 7.59 3.96 7.11
N PHE A 160 6.34 3.89 6.66
CA PHE A 160 5.23 4.42 7.45
C PHE A 160 4.95 3.64 8.74
N THR A 161 5.09 2.33 8.72
CA THR A 161 4.93 1.53 9.95
C THR A 161 6.01 1.82 10.98
N VAL A 162 7.22 2.16 10.53
CA VAL A 162 8.34 2.58 11.39
C VAL A 162 8.06 3.96 12.00
N LEU A 163 7.51 4.89 11.21
CA LEU A 163 7.27 6.27 11.64
C LEU A 163 5.96 6.46 12.42
N SER A 164 5.11 5.45 12.51
CA SER A 164 3.78 5.55 13.11
C SER A 164 3.65 4.69 14.35
N SER A 165 3.01 5.24 15.38
CA SER A 165 2.57 4.47 16.55
C SER A 165 1.43 3.48 16.26
N ASN A 166 0.75 3.61 15.10
CA ASN A 166 -0.36 2.74 14.72
C ASN A 166 -0.01 1.89 13.49
N VAL A 167 0.74 0.83 13.73
CA VAL A 167 1.26 -0.09 12.71
C VAL A 167 0.16 -0.70 11.86
N GLY A 168 -0.91 -1.21 12.48
CA GLY A 168 -2.01 -1.85 11.76
C GLY A 168 -2.67 -0.93 10.74
N ARG A 169 -2.90 0.34 11.11
CA ARG A 169 -3.47 1.33 10.19
C ARG A 169 -2.54 1.64 9.01
N MET A 170 -1.23 1.71 9.25
CA MET A 170 -0.26 1.96 8.18
C MET A 170 -0.08 0.76 7.26
N LEU A 171 -0.11 -0.45 7.81
CA LEU A 171 -0.07 -1.69 7.02
C LEU A 171 -1.25 -1.82 6.06
N LEU A 172 -2.42 -1.26 6.42
CA LEU A 172 -3.57 -1.30 5.53
C LEU A 172 -3.27 -0.63 4.18
N SER A 173 -2.35 0.33 4.12
CA SER A 173 -1.92 0.96 2.86
C SER A 173 -1.21 0.01 1.89
N SER A 174 -0.78 -1.19 2.35
CA SER A 174 -0.19 -2.22 1.50
C SER A 174 -1.22 -3.03 0.70
N PHE A 175 -2.53 -2.81 0.91
CA PHE A 175 -3.59 -3.58 0.25
C PHE A 175 -3.43 -3.70 -1.28
N PRO A 176 -2.91 -2.71 -2.05
CA PRO A 176 -2.80 -2.84 -3.50
C PRO A 176 -1.80 -3.91 -3.95
N ILE A 177 -0.87 -4.33 -3.08
CA ILE A 177 0.05 -5.44 -3.35
C ILE A 177 -0.37 -6.73 -2.63
N VAL A 178 -0.97 -6.61 -1.44
CA VAL A 178 -1.39 -7.77 -0.64
C VAL A 178 -2.58 -8.47 -1.29
N ILE A 179 -3.60 -7.73 -1.76
CA ILE A 179 -4.80 -8.33 -2.40
C ILE A 179 -4.45 -9.16 -3.64
N PRO A 180 -3.63 -8.69 -4.61
CA PRO A 180 -3.18 -9.53 -5.72
C PRO A 180 -2.53 -10.85 -5.28
N PHE A 181 -1.70 -10.85 -4.24
CA PHE A 181 -1.11 -12.08 -3.73
C PHE A 181 -2.14 -13.00 -3.08
N ILE A 182 -3.12 -12.45 -2.36
CA ILE A 182 -4.23 -13.24 -1.83
C ILE A 182 -5.00 -13.92 -2.97
N LEU A 183 -5.33 -13.18 -4.03
CA LEU A 183 -6.05 -13.72 -5.18
C LEU A 183 -5.26 -14.82 -5.89
N ILE A 184 -3.96 -14.65 -6.09
CA ILE A 184 -3.06 -15.66 -6.64
C ILE A 184 -3.09 -16.93 -5.78
N GLY A 185 -2.98 -16.81 -4.47
CA GLY A 185 -3.03 -17.93 -3.54
C GLY A 185 -4.36 -18.69 -3.59
N ILE A 186 -5.46 -17.94 -3.56
CA ILE A 186 -6.83 -18.50 -3.63
C ILE A 186 -7.04 -19.23 -4.95
N GLU A 187 -6.73 -18.61 -6.07
CA GLU A 187 -6.93 -19.21 -7.39
C GLU A 187 -6.15 -20.52 -7.55
N TYR A 188 -4.91 -20.55 -7.09
CA TYR A 188 -4.13 -21.79 -7.13
C TYR A 188 -4.79 -22.91 -6.32
N LEU A 189 -5.25 -22.63 -5.11
CA LEU A 189 -5.92 -23.61 -4.25
C LEU A 189 -7.20 -24.18 -4.90
N PHE A 190 -7.98 -23.32 -5.55
CA PHE A 190 -9.20 -23.74 -6.21
C PHE A 190 -8.95 -24.46 -7.54
N SER A 191 -7.94 -24.04 -8.31
CA SER A 191 -7.56 -24.68 -9.57
C SER A 191 -7.06 -26.12 -9.34
N GLU A 192 -6.21 -26.34 -8.35
CA GLU A 192 -5.70 -27.67 -8.01
C GLU A 192 -6.81 -28.62 -7.56
N LYS A 193 -7.77 -28.11 -6.79
CA LYS A 193 -8.92 -28.90 -6.33
C LYS A 193 -9.79 -29.37 -7.50
N ASN A 194 -10.04 -28.50 -8.46
CA ASN A 194 -10.82 -28.86 -9.65
C ASN A 194 -10.12 -29.92 -10.49
N THR A 195 -8.82 -29.80 -10.71
CA THR A 195 -8.03 -30.77 -11.48
C THR A 195 -8.05 -32.17 -10.83
N ARG A 196 -7.91 -32.24 -9.52
CA ARG A 196 -8.00 -33.52 -8.77
C ARG A 196 -9.40 -34.13 -8.86
N GLN A 197 -10.44 -33.33 -8.80
CA GLN A 197 -11.82 -33.81 -8.88
C GLN A 197 -12.15 -34.37 -10.28
N TYR A 198 -11.66 -33.75 -11.34
CA TYR A 198 -11.77 -34.24 -12.69
C TYR A 198 -11.00 -35.59 -12.90
N SER A 199 -9.84 -35.73 -12.32
CA SER A 199 -9.07 -36.98 -12.41
C SER A 199 -9.73 -38.16 -11.67
N LEU A 200 -10.32 -37.88 -10.48
CA LEU A 200 -11.04 -38.90 -9.70
C LEU A 200 -12.33 -39.36 -10.41
N ASN A 201 -13.09 -38.42 -10.97
CA ASN A 201 -14.29 -38.79 -11.73
C ASN A 201 -14.00 -39.60 -12.97
N ASN A 202 -12.88 -39.34 -13.68
CA ASN A 202 -12.46 -40.13 -14.84
C ASN A 202 -12.01 -41.54 -14.45
N ILE A 203 -11.40 -41.72 -13.28
CA ILE A 203 -11.01 -43.06 -12.80
C ILE A 203 -12.27 -43.88 -12.45
N GLN A 204 -13.25 -43.27 -11.77
CA GLN A 204 -14.48 -43.96 -11.42
C GLN A 204 -15.37 -44.34 -12.61
N THR A 205 -15.28 -43.63 -13.75
CA THR A 205 -15.98 -44.01 -14.98
C THR A 205 -15.35 -45.22 -15.66
N ILE A 206 -14.05 -45.36 -15.57
CA ILE A 206 -13.34 -46.52 -16.17
C ILE A 206 -13.61 -47.80 -15.37
N ASP A 207 -13.63 -47.74 -14.04
CA ASP A 207 -13.91 -48.90 -13.17
C ASP A 207 -15.39 -49.39 -13.24
N ASN A 208 -16.31 -48.62 -13.79
CA ASN A 208 -17.71 -49.02 -13.97
C ASN A 208 -18.03 -49.59 -15.36
N GLU A 209 -17.07 -49.57 -16.29
CA GLU A 209 -17.23 -50.13 -17.64
C GLU A 209 -16.57 -51.52 -17.81
N GLU A 210 -15.91 -52.05 -16.77
CA GLU A 210 -15.45 -53.44 -16.68
C GLU A 210 -16.47 -54.33 -15.90
#